data_8eed755beefb01a78eaaed253722bbae
#
_entry.id   8eed755beefb01a78eaaed253722bbae
#
_cell.length_a   1.000
_cell.length_b   1.000
_cell.length_c   1.000
_cell.angle_alpha   90.00
_cell.angle_beta   90.00
_cell.angle_gamma   90.00
#
_symmetry.space_group_name_H-M   'P 1'
#
loop_
_entity.id
_entity.type
_entity.pdbx_description
1 polymer ?
#
loop_
_entity_poly.entity_id
_entity_poly.type
_entity_poly.pdbx_seq_one_letter_code
_entity_poly.pdbx_strand_id
1 'polypeptide(L)'
;MDVIALRRSWNQLAVAGPEAAKYFYATLFLTAPETRAMFPADMRYQEDKVLAALGHIITNIDDPDALTAFAQRLGADHRRFHGSDHEGRPVQLAERHYIWVGQALLATLEHFVGPGWTPTLRADWATAYQAVAKLMLAGAARSERVAPPFWQAEVISTERRRADICVFTVRPNYLCNYLPGQSLPIQVPTMRTWRYLSPANAPRPDGTLEFHVRATGRFSTHLVRRTAAGDTLLLGHPVGTALSSYDRAPHRRLLLIAGGTGVAPLRAILEQLQRGSGRPTTLVVGGKTPDDLYDHQALLKLAATAPEEAWSAAQDEQWLRYVPTVEIGWGWDGEVGRAVHTALRLGSWADADILVCGSPAMTRSTITALTASGVDPARILTESYDHSLYPPLSAPAGPTPRDPTTWTGVR
;
A
#
# COMPACT_ATOMS: atom_id res chain seq x y z
N MET A 1 15.89 19.94 24.73
CA MET A 1 14.95 18.81 24.56
C MET A 1 15.64 17.55 25.07
N ASP A 2 15.07 16.92 26.09
CA ASP A 2 15.57 15.67 26.66
C ASP A 2 14.96 14.45 25.95
N VAL A 3 15.70 13.87 25.04
CA VAL A 3 15.27 12.69 24.24
C VAL A 3 15.01 11.47 25.12
N ILE A 4 15.78 11.29 26.20
CA ILE A 4 15.61 10.17 27.13
C ILE A 4 14.27 10.28 27.87
N ALA A 5 13.94 11.49 28.33
CA ALA A 5 12.66 11.75 29.00
C ALA A 5 11.48 11.58 28.06
N LEU A 6 11.61 12.02 26.78
CA LEU A 6 10.59 11.78 25.73
C LEU A 6 10.37 10.29 25.49
N ARG A 7 11.42 9.50 25.30
CA ARG A 7 11.32 8.04 25.11
C ARG A 7 10.73 7.32 26.31
N ARG A 8 11.08 7.72 27.53
CA ARG A 8 10.53 7.14 28.76
C ARG A 8 9.03 7.40 28.87
N SER A 9 8.59 8.64 28.69
CA SER A 9 7.17 9.02 28.74
C SER A 9 6.36 8.39 27.60
N TRP A 10 6.95 8.26 26.40
CA TRP A 10 6.34 7.49 25.32
C TRP A 10 6.11 6.02 25.68
N ASN A 11 7.09 5.37 26.29
CA ASN A 11 6.96 3.97 26.69
C ASN A 11 5.84 3.77 27.72
N GLN A 12 5.66 4.73 28.65
CA GLN A 12 4.53 4.70 29.58
C GLN A 12 3.19 4.79 28.85
N LEU A 13 3.05 5.71 27.89
CA LEU A 13 1.84 5.85 27.09
C LEU A 13 1.62 4.60 26.19
N ALA A 14 2.65 4.06 25.59
CA ALA A 14 2.57 2.89 24.71
C ALA A 14 2.08 1.63 25.42
N VAL A 15 2.35 1.48 26.71
CA VAL A 15 1.80 0.40 27.55
C VAL A 15 0.26 0.47 27.63
N ALA A 16 -0.32 1.66 27.64
CA ALA A 16 -1.77 1.84 27.61
C ALA A 16 -2.39 1.51 26.24
N GLY A 17 -1.56 1.49 25.17
CA GLY A 17 -1.93 1.02 23.85
C GLY A 17 -3.23 1.62 23.30
N PRO A 18 -4.24 0.77 22.98
CA PRO A 18 -5.50 1.23 22.39
C PRO A 18 -6.26 2.25 23.25
N GLU A 19 -6.14 2.20 24.59
CA GLU A 19 -6.82 3.16 25.48
C GLU A 19 -6.23 4.58 25.34
N ALA A 20 -4.91 4.69 25.16
CA ALA A 20 -4.26 5.98 24.88
C ALA A 20 -4.72 6.56 23.54
N ALA A 21 -4.85 5.73 22.50
CA ALA A 21 -5.36 6.17 21.21
C ALA A 21 -6.82 6.60 21.27
N LYS A 22 -7.68 5.88 21.99
CA LYS A 22 -9.08 6.27 22.21
C LYS A 22 -9.18 7.60 22.94
N TYR A 23 -8.40 7.80 24.01
CA TYR A 23 -8.36 9.05 24.75
C TYR A 23 -7.92 10.22 23.85
N PHE A 24 -6.88 10.01 23.06
CA PHE A 24 -6.41 10.99 22.08
C PHE A 24 -7.50 11.43 21.10
N TYR A 25 -8.18 10.47 20.45
CA TYR A 25 -9.24 10.80 19.50
C TYR A 25 -10.47 11.41 20.18
N ALA A 26 -10.85 10.95 21.38
CA ALA A 26 -11.93 11.55 22.15
C ALA A 26 -11.62 13.02 22.47
N THR A 27 -10.41 13.31 22.95
CA THR A 27 -9.95 14.68 23.22
C THR A 27 -9.93 15.53 21.95
N LEU A 28 -9.42 14.99 20.83
CA LEU A 28 -9.41 15.70 19.54
C LEU A 28 -10.83 16.06 19.09
N PHE A 29 -11.77 15.13 19.14
CA PHE A 29 -13.14 15.36 18.69
C PHE A 29 -13.95 16.25 19.60
N LEU A 30 -13.60 16.32 20.88
CA LEU A 30 -14.17 17.29 21.83
C LEU A 30 -13.64 18.70 21.58
N THR A 31 -12.34 18.83 21.29
CA THR A 31 -11.69 20.13 21.06
C THR A 31 -12.03 20.69 19.68
N ALA A 32 -12.12 19.84 18.67
CA ALA A 32 -12.33 20.19 17.26
C ALA A 32 -13.35 19.22 16.61
N PRO A 33 -14.66 19.38 16.89
CA PRO A 33 -15.71 18.44 16.45
C PRO A 33 -15.77 18.22 14.93
N GLU A 34 -15.42 19.24 14.13
CA GLU A 34 -15.38 19.13 12.69
C GLU A 34 -14.37 18.08 12.17
N THR A 35 -13.32 17.79 12.93
CA THR A 35 -12.35 16.77 12.56
C THR A 35 -12.97 15.38 12.49
N ARG A 36 -14.04 15.11 13.28
CA ARG A 36 -14.73 13.82 13.26
C ARG A 36 -15.21 13.41 11.88
N ALA A 37 -15.56 14.37 11.03
CA ALA A 37 -16.01 14.13 9.67
C ALA A 37 -14.91 13.57 8.75
N MET A 38 -13.64 13.72 9.09
CA MET A 38 -12.50 13.22 8.33
C MET A 38 -12.20 11.73 8.62
N PHE A 39 -12.82 11.16 9.66
CA PHE A 39 -12.54 9.80 10.13
C PHE A 39 -13.71 8.85 9.90
N PRO A 40 -13.44 7.54 9.72
CA PRO A 40 -14.48 6.53 9.61
C PRO A 40 -15.26 6.37 10.92
N ALA A 41 -16.41 5.68 10.86
CA ALA A 41 -17.16 5.33 12.06
C ALA A 41 -16.39 4.35 12.97
N ASP A 42 -15.73 3.36 12.36
CA ASP A 42 -14.86 2.39 13.05
C ASP A 42 -13.44 2.95 13.12
N MET A 43 -13.00 3.30 14.32
CA MET A 43 -11.72 3.96 14.57
C MET A 43 -10.55 3.00 14.83
N ARG A 44 -10.79 1.71 15.06
CA ARG A 44 -9.75 0.73 15.46
C ARG A 44 -8.50 0.80 14.61
N TYR A 45 -8.66 0.85 13.30
CA TYR A 45 -7.53 0.96 12.38
C TYR A 45 -6.77 2.28 12.47
N GLN A 46 -7.44 3.37 12.81
CA GLN A 46 -6.81 4.68 13.02
C GLN A 46 -6.10 4.76 14.37
N GLU A 47 -6.67 4.12 15.39
CA GLU A 47 -6.08 4.00 16.73
C GLU A 47 -4.71 3.30 16.64
N ASP A 48 -4.63 2.17 15.92
CA ASP A 48 -3.36 1.46 15.69
C ASP A 48 -2.34 2.33 14.94
N LYS A 49 -2.80 3.06 13.92
CA LYS A 49 -1.92 3.90 13.09
C LYS A 49 -1.32 5.09 13.81
N VAL A 50 -2.07 5.78 14.66
CA VAL A 50 -1.54 6.95 15.38
C VAL A 50 -0.44 6.51 16.34
N LEU A 51 -0.63 5.39 17.03
CA LEU A 51 0.39 4.85 17.94
C LEU A 51 1.65 4.42 17.17
N ALA A 52 1.49 3.72 16.05
CA ALA A 52 2.60 3.31 15.21
C ALA A 52 3.40 4.51 14.66
N ALA A 53 2.71 5.57 14.19
CA ALA A 53 3.35 6.78 13.68
C ALA A 53 4.11 7.53 14.78
N LEU A 54 3.51 7.70 15.95
CA LEU A 54 4.16 8.34 17.10
C LEU A 54 5.36 7.52 17.58
N GLY A 55 5.22 6.20 17.67
CA GLY A 55 6.34 5.31 18.02
C GLY A 55 7.51 5.43 17.04
N HIS A 56 7.23 5.48 15.73
CA HIS A 56 8.26 5.68 14.72
C HIS A 56 8.96 7.04 14.86
N ILE A 57 8.22 8.11 15.11
CA ILE A 57 8.78 9.45 15.33
C ILE A 57 9.72 9.45 16.54
N ILE A 58 9.29 8.88 17.68
CA ILE A 58 10.08 8.86 18.92
C ILE A 58 11.30 7.94 18.79
N THR A 59 11.20 6.85 18.06
CA THR A 59 12.35 5.95 17.80
C THR A 59 13.43 6.67 17.01
N ASN A 60 13.05 7.48 16.01
CA ASN A 60 13.98 8.16 15.10
C ASN A 60 14.17 9.65 15.43
N ILE A 61 13.85 10.08 16.64
CA ILE A 61 13.89 11.52 17.01
C ILE A 61 15.30 12.12 16.99
N ASP A 62 16.33 11.30 17.09
CA ASP A 62 17.75 11.63 16.99
C ASP A 62 18.37 11.31 15.61
N ASP A 63 17.56 10.89 14.64
CA ASP A 63 17.95 10.75 13.23
C ASP A 63 17.18 11.78 12.37
N PRO A 64 17.79 12.98 12.13
CA PRO A 64 17.11 14.06 11.41
C PRO A 64 16.70 13.72 9.98
N ASP A 65 17.46 12.87 9.29
CA ASP A 65 17.20 12.52 7.90
C ASP A 65 16.02 11.54 7.81
N ALA A 66 16.03 10.49 8.62
CA ALA A 66 14.94 9.54 8.72
C ALA A 66 13.63 10.23 9.17
N LEU A 67 13.71 11.08 10.19
CA LEU A 67 12.57 11.84 10.70
C LEU A 67 11.99 12.80 9.65
N THR A 68 12.86 13.53 8.94
CA THR A 68 12.45 14.46 7.88
C THR A 68 11.76 13.73 6.73
N ALA A 69 12.35 12.65 6.23
CA ALA A 69 11.76 11.85 5.16
C ALA A 69 10.39 11.29 5.56
N PHE A 70 10.29 10.73 6.76
CA PHE A 70 9.03 10.19 7.29
C PHE A 70 7.97 11.28 7.46
N ALA A 71 8.28 12.38 8.14
CA ALA A 71 7.33 13.43 8.44
C ALA A 71 6.82 14.14 7.17
N GLN A 72 7.70 14.43 6.21
CA GLN A 72 7.29 15.03 4.93
C GLN A 72 6.35 14.12 4.14
N ARG A 73 6.62 12.82 4.11
CA ARG A 73 5.74 11.84 3.49
C ARG A 73 4.41 11.75 4.20
N LEU A 74 4.42 11.68 5.53
CA LEU A 74 3.20 11.66 6.33
C LEU A 74 2.33 12.89 6.06
N GLY A 75 2.95 14.07 5.93
CA GLY A 75 2.25 15.31 5.56
C GLY A 75 1.63 15.26 4.17
N ALA A 76 2.34 14.74 3.18
CA ALA A 76 1.81 14.53 1.84
C ALA A 76 0.59 13.58 1.86
N ASP A 77 0.69 12.48 2.61
CA ASP A 77 -0.39 11.51 2.78
C ASP A 77 -1.61 12.08 3.50
N HIS A 78 -1.40 13.00 4.42
CA HIS A 78 -2.49 13.63 5.18
C HIS A 78 -3.36 14.56 4.35
N ARG A 79 -2.89 15.05 3.20
CA ARG A 79 -3.68 15.87 2.28
C ARG A 79 -4.97 15.19 1.80
N ARG A 80 -5.00 13.85 1.77
CA ARG A 80 -6.20 13.10 1.35
C ARG A 80 -7.34 13.10 2.39
N PHE A 81 -7.08 13.50 3.64
CA PHE A 81 -8.12 13.54 4.65
C PHE A 81 -9.05 14.73 4.42
N HIS A 82 -10.30 14.41 4.18
CA HIS A 82 -11.38 15.33 3.91
C HIS A 82 -12.68 14.78 4.48
N GLY A 83 -13.68 15.64 4.63
CA GLY A 83 -15.00 15.30 5.10
C GLY A 83 -16.00 16.40 4.79
N SER A 84 -17.16 16.32 5.37
CA SER A 84 -18.14 17.41 5.37
C SER A 84 -18.59 17.64 6.81
N ASP A 85 -18.73 18.89 7.21
CA ASP A 85 -19.30 19.24 8.52
C ASP A 85 -20.81 18.93 8.57
N HIS A 86 -21.42 19.28 9.69
CA HIS A 86 -22.86 19.06 9.90
C HIS A 86 -23.77 19.87 8.99
N GLU A 87 -23.23 20.93 8.35
CA GLU A 87 -23.91 21.77 7.37
C GLU A 87 -23.61 21.32 5.92
N GLY A 88 -22.87 20.22 5.73
CA GLY A 88 -22.49 19.70 4.43
C GLY A 88 -21.33 20.44 3.75
N ARG A 89 -20.70 21.38 4.43
CA ARG A 89 -19.56 22.14 3.87
C ARG A 89 -18.32 21.24 3.86
N PRO A 90 -17.49 21.31 2.80
CA PRO A 90 -16.28 20.51 2.73
C PRO A 90 -15.28 20.92 3.82
N VAL A 91 -14.78 19.92 4.55
CA VAL A 91 -13.70 20.08 5.54
C VAL A 91 -12.47 19.36 4.99
N GLN A 92 -11.40 20.11 4.78
CA GLN A 92 -10.10 19.59 4.39
C GLN A 92 -9.09 19.83 5.50
N LEU A 93 -8.06 18.99 5.57
CA LEU A 93 -6.99 19.19 6.52
C LEU A 93 -6.29 20.53 6.27
N ALA A 94 -6.19 21.34 7.30
CA ALA A 94 -5.57 22.65 7.29
C ALA A 94 -4.60 22.79 8.45
N GLU A 95 -3.75 23.82 8.46
CA GLU A 95 -2.73 24.06 9.49
C GLU A 95 -3.32 24.09 10.91
N ARG A 96 -4.52 24.68 11.10
CA ARG A 96 -5.20 24.70 12.40
C ARG A 96 -5.43 23.31 13.00
N HIS A 97 -5.60 22.29 12.17
CA HIS A 97 -5.84 20.91 12.65
C HIS A 97 -4.59 20.34 13.33
N TYR A 98 -3.40 20.71 12.89
CA TYR A 98 -2.15 20.32 13.55
C TYR A 98 -2.04 20.90 14.94
N ILE A 99 -2.57 22.13 15.18
CA ILE A 99 -2.60 22.74 16.51
C ILE A 99 -3.49 21.89 17.43
N TRP A 100 -4.69 21.52 17.01
CA TRP A 100 -5.60 20.71 17.80
C TRP A 100 -5.09 19.28 18.06
N VAL A 101 -4.47 18.67 17.05
CA VAL A 101 -3.80 17.37 17.21
C VAL A 101 -2.68 17.46 18.26
N GLY A 102 -1.88 18.53 18.22
CA GLY A 102 -0.84 18.77 19.24
C GLY A 102 -1.40 18.93 20.65
N GLN A 103 -2.49 19.68 20.80
CA GLN A 103 -3.17 19.85 22.08
C GLN A 103 -3.72 18.52 22.61
N ALA A 104 -4.37 17.74 21.74
CA ALA A 104 -4.89 16.41 22.12
C ALA A 104 -3.75 15.44 22.50
N LEU A 105 -2.62 15.49 21.79
CA LEU A 105 -1.43 14.69 22.13
C LEU A 105 -0.87 15.04 23.50
N LEU A 106 -0.67 16.33 23.78
CA LEU A 106 -0.15 16.78 25.08
C LEU A 106 -1.09 16.42 26.23
N ALA A 107 -2.40 16.56 26.05
CA ALA A 107 -3.38 16.15 27.05
C ALA A 107 -3.38 14.63 27.28
N THR A 108 -3.20 13.84 26.21
CA THR A 108 -3.09 12.38 26.32
C THR A 108 -1.83 11.97 27.10
N LEU A 109 -0.70 12.57 26.77
CA LEU A 109 0.56 12.33 27.49
C LEU A 109 0.44 12.69 28.97
N GLU A 110 -0.12 13.87 29.30
CA GLU A 110 -0.37 14.29 30.67
C GLU A 110 -1.21 13.28 31.45
N HIS A 111 -2.28 12.77 30.83
CA HIS A 111 -3.16 11.80 31.45
C HIS A 111 -2.46 10.46 31.77
N PHE A 112 -1.68 9.92 30.83
CA PHE A 112 -1.08 8.59 30.98
C PHE A 112 0.30 8.60 31.66
N VAL A 113 1.03 9.71 31.64
CA VAL A 113 2.31 9.86 32.35
C VAL A 113 2.04 10.21 33.83
N GLY A 114 0.95 10.92 34.12
CA GLY A 114 0.54 11.25 35.48
C GLY A 114 1.58 12.09 36.26
N PRO A 115 1.95 11.69 37.49
CA PRO A 115 2.88 12.49 38.31
C PRO A 115 4.26 12.77 37.69
N GLY A 116 4.68 12.00 36.71
CA GLY A 116 5.91 12.23 35.95
C GLY A 116 5.82 13.35 34.91
N TRP A 117 4.62 13.88 34.66
CA TRP A 117 4.41 14.97 33.72
C TRP A 117 4.80 16.31 34.31
N THR A 118 5.94 16.83 33.91
CA THR A 118 6.50 18.10 34.39
C THR A 118 6.33 19.20 33.34
N PRO A 119 6.37 20.49 33.72
CA PRO A 119 6.37 21.60 32.76
C PRO A 119 7.50 21.50 31.73
N THR A 120 8.68 21.04 32.12
CA THR A 120 9.82 20.82 31.24
C THR A 120 9.52 19.72 30.21
N LEU A 121 9.00 18.58 30.65
CA LEU A 121 8.64 17.48 29.75
C LEU A 121 7.53 17.89 28.77
N ARG A 122 6.54 18.66 29.25
CA ARG A 122 5.52 19.26 28.38
C ARG A 122 6.12 20.16 27.30
N ALA A 123 7.07 21.04 27.67
CA ALA A 123 7.74 21.92 26.72
C ALA A 123 8.56 21.13 25.69
N ASP A 124 9.25 20.08 26.11
CA ASP A 124 10.02 19.21 25.23
C ASP A 124 9.11 18.48 24.21
N TRP A 125 7.98 17.93 24.64
CA TRP A 125 6.98 17.33 23.76
C TRP A 125 6.37 18.35 22.80
N ALA A 126 6.06 19.56 23.26
CA ALA A 126 5.53 20.62 22.40
C ALA A 126 6.54 21.00 21.32
N THR A 127 7.83 21.12 21.66
CA THR A 127 8.91 21.41 20.72
C THR A 127 9.09 20.30 19.70
N ALA A 128 9.11 19.04 20.13
CA ALA A 128 9.21 17.88 19.26
C ALA A 128 8.02 17.81 18.29
N TYR A 129 6.81 17.97 18.80
CA TYR A 129 5.60 17.96 17.97
C TYR A 129 5.61 19.10 16.94
N GLN A 130 5.94 20.32 17.33
CA GLN A 130 6.01 21.46 16.41
C GLN A 130 7.03 21.26 15.28
N ALA A 131 8.19 20.68 15.59
CA ALA A 131 9.18 20.31 14.58
C ALA A 131 8.62 19.31 13.56
N VAL A 132 7.98 18.25 14.01
CA VAL A 132 7.34 17.23 13.14
C VAL A 132 6.20 17.86 12.33
N ALA A 133 5.33 18.65 12.94
CA ALA A 133 4.21 19.32 12.25
C ALA A 133 4.73 20.25 11.13
N LYS A 134 5.82 21.00 11.37
CA LYS A 134 6.46 21.83 10.35
C LYS A 134 6.98 21.01 9.17
N LEU A 135 7.62 19.88 9.44
CA LEU A 135 8.08 18.96 8.39
C LEU A 135 6.91 18.36 7.59
N MET A 136 5.81 18.01 8.27
CA MET A 136 4.59 17.52 7.62
C MET A 136 3.98 18.58 6.71
N LEU A 137 3.85 19.82 7.16
CA LEU A 137 3.34 20.93 6.36
C LEU A 137 4.24 21.21 5.14
N ALA A 138 5.55 21.15 5.30
CA ALA A 138 6.48 21.28 4.17
C ALA A 138 6.32 20.14 3.15
N GLY A 139 6.11 18.91 3.60
CA GLY A 139 5.83 17.76 2.74
C GLY A 139 4.49 17.89 2.00
N ALA A 140 3.46 18.35 2.68
CA ALA A 140 2.14 18.64 2.09
C ALA A 140 2.26 19.70 0.98
N ALA A 141 2.91 20.83 1.26
CA ALA A 141 3.12 21.92 0.30
C ALA A 141 3.95 21.49 -0.93
N ARG A 142 4.97 20.62 -0.72
CA ARG A 142 5.73 20.06 -1.84
C ARG A 142 4.85 19.14 -2.71
N SER A 143 4.08 18.27 -2.10
CA SER A 143 3.19 17.34 -2.78
C SER A 143 2.09 18.08 -3.57
N GLU A 144 1.60 19.22 -3.07
CA GLU A 144 0.56 20.02 -3.72
C GLU A 144 0.98 20.55 -5.10
N ARG A 145 2.26 20.82 -5.30
CA ARG A 145 2.81 21.32 -6.56
C ARG A 145 2.86 20.29 -7.68
N VAL A 146 2.77 18.99 -7.34
CA VAL A 146 3.01 17.91 -8.30
C VAL A 146 1.83 16.94 -8.45
N ALA A 147 0.91 16.93 -7.49
CA ALA A 147 -0.23 16.01 -7.52
C ALA A 147 -1.42 16.53 -6.70
N PRO A 148 -2.66 16.14 -7.04
CA PRO A 148 -3.84 16.43 -6.24
C PRO A 148 -3.77 15.69 -4.89
N PRO A 149 -4.57 16.04 -3.87
CA PRO A 149 -4.61 15.33 -2.60
C PRO A 149 -5.09 13.88 -2.75
N PHE A 150 -5.91 13.62 -3.73
CA PHE A 150 -6.42 12.31 -4.20
C PHE A 150 -6.99 12.48 -5.60
N TRP A 151 -7.12 11.37 -6.32
CA TRP A 151 -7.81 11.32 -7.61
C TRP A 151 -9.24 10.84 -7.40
N GLN A 152 -10.20 11.46 -8.06
CA GLN A 152 -11.53 10.89 -8.25
C GLN A 152 -11.44 9.93 -9.44
N ALA A 153 -11.87 8.69 -9.26
CA ALA A 153 -11.81 7.67 -10.29
C ALA A 153 -13.19 7.07 -10.52
N GLU A 154 -13.66 7.13 -11.75
CA GLU A 154 -14.89 6.49 -12.17
C GLU A 154 -14.63 4.98 -12.34
N VAL A 155 -15.52 4.16 -11.83
CA VAL A 155 -15.55 2.73 -12.12
C VAL A 155 -16.10 2.53 -13.52
N ILE A 156 -15.24 2.15 -14.46
CA ILE A 156 -15.63 1.93 -15.88
C ILE A 156 -16.31 0.59 -16.06
N SER A 157 -15.78 -0.42 -15.38
CA SER A 157 -16.35 -1.77 -15.44
C SER A 157 -16.10 -2.57 -14.17
N THR A 158 -16.95 -3.56 -13.95
CA THR A 158 -16.79 -4.55 -12.89
C THR A 158 -16.96 -5.93 -13.49
N GLU A 159 -16.05 -6.84 -13.23
CA GLU A 159 -16.13 -8.22 -13.67
C GLU A 159 -16.06 -9.16 -12.48
N ARG A 160 -17.13 -9.93 -12.27
CA ARG A 160 -17.17 -10.91 -11.19
C ARG A 160 -16.52 -12.20 -11.65
N ARG A 161 -15.31 -12.45 -11.13
CA ARG A 161 -14.55 -13.68 -11.40
C ARG A 161 -14.98 -14.84 -10.51
N ARG A 162 -15.43 -14.54 -9.28
CA ARG A 162 -15.98 -15.51 -8.32
C ARG A 162 -17.06 -14.83 -7.46
N ALA A 163 -17.78 -15.60 -6.67
CA ALA A 163 -18.76 -15.06 -5.73
C ALA A 163 -18.14 -14.03 -4.74
N ASP A 164 -16.86 -14.22 -4.40
CA ASP A 164 -16.10 -13.41 -3.47
C ASP A 164 -14.99 -12.56 -4.11
N ILE A 165 -14.80 -12.63 -5.45
CA ILE A 165 -13.75 -11.86 -6.17
C ILE A 165 -14.37 -11.07 -7.32
N CYS A 166 -14.03 -9.78 -7.35
CA CYS A 166 -14.39 -8.87 -8.44
C CYS A 166 -13.14 -8.12 -8.94
N VAL A 167 -13.08 -7.95 -10.24
CA VAL A 167 -12.11 -7.11 -10.94
C VAL A 167 -12.79 -5.78 -11.26
N PHE A 168 -12.14 -4.67 -10.91
CA PHE A 168 -12.61 -3.32 -11.16
C PHE A 168 -11.65 -2.62 -12.11
N THR A 169 -12.17 -2.06 -13.20
CA THR A 169 -11.43 -1.09 -14.01
C THR A 169 -11.91 0.29 -13.64
N VAL A 170 -10.98 1.16 -13.27
CA VAL A 170 -11.28 2.54 -12.90
C VAL A 170 -10.50 3.51 -13.76
N ARG A 171 -11.07 4.69 -14.03
CA ARG A 171 -10.43 5.80 -14.75
C ARG A 171 -10.36 7.02 -13.83
N PRO A 172 -9.17 7.40 -13.37
CA PRO A 172 -8.97 8.65 -12.63
C PRO A 172 -9.24 9.87 -13.51
N ASN A 173 -9.71 10.95 -12.88
CA ASN A 173 -9.98 12.23 -13.56
C ASN A 173 -8.70 12.91 -14.09
N TYR A 174 -7.52 12.57 -13.56
CA TYR A 174 -6.20 12.97 -14.05
C TYR A 174 -5.26 11.77 -14.03
N LEU A 175 -4.19 11.84 -14.79
CA LEU A 175 -3.21 10.76 -14.83
C LEU A 175 -2.64 10.47 -13.43
N CYS A 176 -2.82 9.24 -12.96
CA CYS A 176 -2.27 8.73 -11.72
C CYS A 176 -1.01 7.91 -12.04
N ASN A 177 0.15 8.52 -11.85
CA ASN A 177 1.42 7.83 -12.10
C ASN A 177 1.72 6.87 -10.94
N TYR A 178 1.99 5.61 -11.26
CA TYR A 178 2.42 4.59 -10.31
C TYR A 178 3.45 3.65 -10.96
N LEU A 179 4.19 2.94 -10.14
CA LEU A 179 5.07 1.86 -10.58
C LEU A 179 4.39 0.51 -10.32
N PRO A 180 4.51 -0.47 -11.23
CA PRO A 180 4.05 -1.83 -10.97
C PRO A 180 4.60 -2.36 -9.64
N GLY A 181 3.74 -2.98 -8.83
CA GLY A 181 4.07 -3.43 -7.48
C GLY A 181 3.86 -2.39 -6.37
N GLN A 182 3.48 -1.15 -6.68
CA GLN A 182 3.00 -0.19 -5.69
C GLN A 182 1.53 -0.44 -5.35
N SER A 183 1.12 0.01 -4.16
CA SER A 183 -0.28 0.04 -3.73
C SER A 183 -0.82 1.47 -3.73
N LEU A 184 -2.11 1.65 -3.94
CA LEU A 184 -2.81 2.90 -3.77
C LEU A 184 -3.80 2.80 -2.60
N PRO A 185 -3.89 3.82 -1.73
CA PRO A 185 -5.02 3.95 -0.82
C PRO A 185 -6.28 4.19 -1.62
N ILE A 186 -7.32 3.39 -1.39
CA ILE A 186 -8.63 3.52 -2.05
C ILE A 186 -9.69 3.80 -1.00
N GLN A 187 -10.60 4.70 -1.30
CA GLN A 187 -11.75 5.00 -0.47
C GLN A 187 -13.04 4.91 -1.29
N VAL A 188 -14.03 4.24 -0.73
CA VAL A 188 -15.42 4.44 -1.12
C VAL A 188 -15.93 5.67 -0.36
N PRO A 189 -16.39 6.74 -1.02
CA PRO A 189 -16.72 8.02 -0.37
C PRO A 189 -17.69 7.88 0.82
N THR A 190 -18.70 7.02 0.69
CA THR A 190 -19.71 6.78 1.73
C THR A 190 -19.16 6.07 2.96
N MET A 191 -18.01 5.38 2.85
CA MET A 191 -17.40 4.63 3.97
C MET A 191 -16.34 5.43 4.73
N ARG A 192 -15.77 6.48 4.15
CA ARG A 192 -14.68 7.30 4.72
C ARG A 192 -13.49 6.48 5.22
N THR A 193 -13.31 5.27 4.69
CA THR A 193 -12.25 4.34 5.08
C THR A 193 -11.31 4.14 3.92
N TRP A 194 -10.03 4.39 4.13
CA TRP A 194 -8.97 4.13 3.17
C TRP A 194 -8.43 2.71 3.36
N ARG A 195 -8.30 1.96 2.27
CA ARG A 195 -7.63 0.66 2.22
C ARG A 195 -6.71 0.59 1.02
N TYR A 196 -5.60 -0.08 1.19
CA TYR A 196 -4.61 -0.21 0.14
C TYR A 196 -4.95 -1.36 -0.78
N LEU A 197 -4.92 -1.10 -2.08
CA LEU A 197 -5.04 -2.09 -3.13
C LEU A 197 -3.93 -1.85 -4.15
N SER A 198 -3.38 -2.91 -4.70
CA SER A 198 -2.34 -2.85 -5.72
C SER A 198 -2.97 -2.95 -7.10
N PRO A 199 -2.62 -2.07 -8.06
CA PRO A 199 -3.03 -2.24 -9.45
C PRO A 199 -2.57 -3.58 -10.00
N ALA A 200 -3.43 -4.19 -10.80
CA ALA A 200 -3.19 -5.47 -11.46
C ALA A 200 -2.66 -5.31 -12.89
N ASN A 201 -2.50 -4.08 -13.36
CA ASN A 201 -1.95 -3.76 -14.68
C ASN A 201 -0.75 -2.83 -14.56
N ALA A 202 0.15 -2.87 -15.54
CA ALA A 202 1.15 -1.81 -15.74
C ALA A 202 0.46 -0.50 -16.16
N PRO A 203 1.08 0.69 -15.94
CA PRO A 203 0.51 1.95 -16.38
C PRO A 203 0.09 1.91 -17.85
N ARG A 204 -1.15 2.30 -18.14
CA ARG A 204 -1.75 2.29 -19.49
C ARG A 204 -1.79 3.70 -20.07
N PRO A 205 -1.68 3.85 -21.41
CA PRO A 205 -1.79 5.16 -22.06
C PRO A 205 -3.13 5.87 -21.81
N ASP A 206 -4.22 5.10 -21.65
CA ASP A 206 -5.56 5.61 -21.35
C ASP A 206 -5.76 5.98 -19.87
N GLY A 207 -4.73 5.76 -19.02
CA GLY A 207 -4.74 6.07 -17.59
C GLY A 207 -5.58 5.14 -16.75
N THR A 208 -6.15 4.06 -17.30
CA THR A 208 -6.97 3.12 -16.53
C THR A 208 -6.16 2.26 -15.58
N LEU A 209 -6.73 1.99 -14.39
CA LEU A 209 -6.20 1.07 -13.41
C LEU A 209 -7.16 -0.08 -13.19
N GLU A 210 -6.62 -1.27 -12.99
CA GLU A 210 -7.37 -2.49 -12.70
C GLU A 210 -7.05 -2.97 -11.29
N PHE A 211 -8.07 -3.30 -10.51
CA PHE A 211 -7.92 -3.79 -9.14
C PHE A 211 -8.67 -5.11 -8.96
N HIS A 212 -8.00 -6.12 -8.41
CA HIS A 212 -8.59 -7.40 -8.07
C HIS A 212 -8.90 -7.43 -6.57
N VAL A 213 -10.16 -7.56 -6.21
CA VAL A 213 -10.60 -7.45 -4.83
C VAL A 213 -11.32 -8.72 -4.38
N ARG A 214 -10.86 -9.31 -3.27
CA ARG A 214 -11.57 -10.40 -2.58
C ARG A 214 -12.34 -9.84 -1.37
N ALA A 215 -13.58 -10.25 -1.22
CA ALA A 215 -14.42 -9.92 -0.07
C ALA A 215 -13.96 -10.65 1.19
N THR A 216 -13.16 -9.99 2.02
CA THR A 216 -12.63 -10.56 3.28
C THR A 216 -13.04 -9.77 4.51
N GLY A 217 -13.46 -8.52 4.37
CA GLY A 217 -13.89 -7.64 5.44
C GLY A 217 -14.91 -6.62 4.94
N ARG A 218 -15.42 -5.77 5.83
CA ARG A 218 -16.51 -4.83 5.52
C ARG A 218 -16.24 -3.98 4.27
N PHE A 219 -15.03 -3.41 4.13
CA PHE A 219 -14.66 -2.55 3.01
C PHE A 219 -14.62 -3.34 1.69
N SER A 220 -13.85 -4.44 1.65
CA SER A 220 -13.72 -5.26 0.44
C SER A 220 -15.03 -5.95 0.06
N THR A 221 -15.87 -6.32 1.03
CA THR A 221 -17.22 -6.85 0.77
C THR A 221 -18.13 -5.78 0.14
N HIS A 222 -18.03 -4.52 0.61
CA HIS A 222 -18.75 -3.41 -0.03
C HIS A 222 -18.31 -3.24 -1.48
N LEU A 223 -17.00 -3.16 -1.74
CA LEU A 223 -16.49 -3.09 -3.11
C LEU A 223 -17.07 -4.23 -3.98
N VAL A 224 -16.86 -5.48 -3.57
CA VAL A 224 -17.24 -6.64 -4.38
C VAL A 224 -18.76 -6.73 -4.62
N ARG A 225 -19.60 -6.30 -3.68
CA ARG A 225 -21.06 -6.53 -3.75
C ARG A 225 -21.89 -5.30 -4.11
N ARG A 226 -21.36 -4.10 -3.94
CA ARG A 226 -22.13 -2.86 -4.03
C ARG A 226 -21.62 -1.90 -5.09
N THR A 227 -20.34 -2.01 -5.49
CA THR A 227 -19.75 -1.11 -6.47
C THR A 227 -20.08 -1.57 -7.88
N ALA A 228 -20.51 -0.63 -8.72
CA ALA A 228 -20.91 -0.85 -10.11
C ALA A 228 -20.24 0.19 -11.04
N ALA A 229 -20.33 -0.03 -12.34
CA ALA A 229 -19.93 0.98 -13.33
C ALA A 229 -20.70 2.28 -13.12
N GLY A 230 -19.99 3.42 -13.23
CA GLY A 230 -20.50 4.76 -12.93
C GLY A 230 -20.26 5.23 -11.48
N ASP A 231 -19.93 4.33 -10.56
CA ASP A 231 -19.58 4.73 -9.20
C ASP A 231 -18.23 5.46 -9.17
N THR A 232 -18.05 6.31 -8.17
CA THR A 232 -16.78 7.02 -7.93
C THR A 232 -16.04 6.41 -6.76
N LEU A 233 -14.76 6.12 -6.97
CA LEU A 233 -13.78 5.80 -5.92
C LEU A 233 -12.78 6.95 -5.78
N LEU A 234 -12.18 7.09 -4.61
CA LEU A 234 -11.07 8.02 -4.40
C LEU A 234 -9.78 7.21 -4.29
N LEU A 235 -8.75 7.67 -5.03
CA LEU A 235 -7.44 7.05 -5.04
C LEU A 235 -6.45 8.02 -4.38
N GLY A 236 -5.73 7.54 -3.36
CA GLY A 236 -4.63 8.29 -2.76
C GLY A 236 -3.31 8.08 -3.51
N HIS A 237 -2.25 8.71 -3.05
CA HIS A 237 -0.92 8.61 -3.66
C HIS A 237 -0.38 7.18 -3.62
N PRO A 238 0.28 6.71 -4.71
CA PRO A 238 0.93 5.41 -4.73
C PRO A 238 2.00 5.31 -3.63
N VAL A 239 2.04 4.16 -2.98
CA VAL A 239 2.98 3.86 -1.90
C VAL A 239 3.63 2.50 -2.08
N GLY A 240 4.76 2.29 -1.39
CA GLY A 240 5.51 1.04 -1.45
C GLY A 240 6.63 1.09 -2.48
N THR A 241 7.74 0.45 -2.14
CA THR A 241 8.95 0.37 -3.00
C THR A 241 9.48 -1.06 -3.10
N ALA A 242 9.09 -1.96 -2.20
CA ALA A 242 9.64 -3.30 -2.15
C ALA A 242 9.41 -4.05 -3.48
N LEU A 243 8.16 -4.25 -3.88
CA LEU A 243 7.88 -4.95 -5.12
C LEU A 243 8.29 -4.16 -6.36
N SER A 244 8.15 -2.83 -6.35
CA SER A 244 8.56 -1.99 -7.48
C SER A 244 10.07 -1.91 -7.70
N SER A 245 10.87 -2.50 -6.80
CA SER A 245 12.31 -2.61 -6.96
C SER A 245 12.77 -3.89 -7.68
N TYR A 246 11.85 -4.63 -8.28
CA TYR A 246 12.13 -5.86 -9.03
C TYR A 246 13.15 -5.70 -10.18
N ASP A 247 13.32 -4.50 -10.69
CA ASP A 247 14.20 -4.22 -11.84
C ASP A 247 15.65 -3.84 -11.45
N ARG A 248 16.01 -3.92 -10.15
CA ARG A 248 17.37 -3.57 -9.69
C ARG A 248 18.47 -4.47 -10.25
N ALA A 249 18.13 -5.71 -10.65
CA ALA A 249 19.06 -6.66 -11.22
C ALA A 249 18.42 -7.41 -12.41
N PRO A 250 18.22 -6.74 -13.56
CA PRO A 250 17.43 -7.29 -14.68
C PRO A 250 18.03 -8.57 -15.30
N HIS A 251 19.33 -8.81 -15.12
CA HIS A 251 20.03 -10.01 -15.59
C HIS A 251 19.77 -11.27 -14.74
N ARG A 252 19.17 -11.15 -13.56
CA ARG A 252 18.87 -12.29 -12.69
C ARG A 252 17.52 -12.88 -13.03
N ARG A 253 17.37 -14.19 -12.79
CA ARG A 253 16.06 -14.84 -12.86
C ARG A 253 15.12 -14.24 -11.81
N LEU A 254 13.84 -14.20 -12.14
CA LEU A 254 12.80 -13.70 -11.26
C LEU A 254 11.83 -14.84 -10.90
N LEU A 255 11.62 -15.08 -9.59
CA LEU A 255 10.60 -15.97 -9.10
C LEU A 255 9.46 -15.15 -8.48
N LEU A 256 8.27 -15.33 -8.98
CA LEU A 256 7.05 -14.71 -8.47
C LEU A 256 6.18 -15.80 -7.85
N ILE A 257 5.79 -15.63 -6.58
CA ILE A 257 4.90 -16.57 -5.88
C ILE A 257 3.65 -15.83 -5.39
N ALA A 258 2.49 -16.25 -5.89
CA ALA A 258 1.22 -15.62 -5.58
C ALA A 258 0.22 -16.57 -4.93
N GLY A 259 -0.68 -16.01 -4.10
CA GLY A 259 -1.87 -16.69 -3.60
C GLY A 259 -3.09 -15.77 -3.61
N GLY A 260 -4.21 -16.26 -4.15
CA GLY A 260 -5.44 -15.48 -4.27
C GLY A 260 -5.22 -14.17 -5.03
N THR A 261 -5.80 -13.06 -4.54
CA THR A 261 -5.65 -11.74 -5.17
C THR A 261 -4.25 -11.13 -5.03
N GLY A 262 -3.32 -11.78 -4.32
CA GLY A 262 -1.90 -11.41 -4.33
C GLY A 262 -1.25 -11.56 -5.72
N VAL A 263 -1.90 -12.19 -6.68
CA VAL A 263 -1.44 -12.22 -8.07
C VAL A 263 -1.51 -10.83 -8.75
N ALA A 264 -2.37 -9.93 -8.29
CA ALA A 264 -2.62 -8.63 -8.93
C ALA A 264 -1.33 -7.79 -9.10
N PRO A 265 -0.57 -7.43 -8.04
CA PRO A 265 0.66 -6.66 -8.20
C PRO A 265 1.72 -7.37 -9.04
N LEU A 266 1.78 -8.71 -8.99
CA LEU A 266 2.72 -9.48 -9.79
C LEU A 266 2.35 -9.48 -11.28
N ARG A 267 1.06 -9.51 -11.58
CA ARG A 267 0.57 -9.34 -12.95
C ARG A 267 0.96 -7.97 -13.54
N ALA A 268 0.80 -6.90 -12.77
CA ALA A 268 1.25 -5.57 -13.19
C ALA A 268 2.75 -5.53 -13.53
N ILE A 269 3.58 -6.20 -12.71
CA ILE A 269 5.02 -6.35 -12.98
C ILE A 269 5.27 -7.13 -14.26
N LEU A 270 4.57 -8.25 -14.46
CA LEU A 270 4.69 -9.07 -15.66
C LEU A 270 4.29 -8.31 -16.93
N GLU A 271 3.18 -7.54 -16.89
CA GLU A 271 2.80 -6.67 -18.01
C GLU A 271 3.87 -5.62 -18.33
N GLN A 272 4.54 -5.08 -17.32
CA GLN A 272 5.65 -4.14 -17.53
C GLN A 272 6.87 -4.82 -18.12
N LEU A 273 7.23 -6.01 -17.65
CA LEU A 273 8.35 -6.80 -18.20
C LEU A 273 8.09 -7.22 -19.65
N GLN A 274 6.85 -7.55 -19.97
CA GLN A 274 6.44 -7.93 -21.32
C GLN A 274 6.53 -6.75 -22.32
N ARG A 275 6.30 -5.50 -21.86
CA ARG A 275 6.48 -4.29 -22.69
C ARG A 275 7.94 -3.92 -22.93
N GLY A 276 8.85 -4.45 -22.14
CA GLY A 276 10.28 -4.31 -22.32
C GLY A 276 10.90 -5.54 -23.00
N SER A 277 12.18 -5.75 -22.74
CA SER A 277 12.94 -6.89 -23.28
C SER A 277 12.57 -8.25 -22.68
N GLY A 278 11.66 -8.28 -21.70
CA GLY A 278 11.41 -9.45 -20.89
C GLY A 278 12.50 -9.66 -19.84
N ARG A 279 12.29 -10.62 -18.97
CA ARG A 279 13.26 -11.11 -17.99
C ARG A 279 12.91 -12.56 -17.70
N PRO A 280 13.87 -13.50 -17.61
CA PRO A 280 13.56 -14.89 -17.28
C PRO A 280 12.77 -14.97 -15.99
N THR A 281 11.47 -15.24 -16.09
CA THR A 281 10.55 -15.16 -14.98
C THR A 281 9.77 -16.46 -14.83
N THR A 282 9.69 -16.97 -13.59
CA THR A 282 8.76 -18.05 -13.23
C THR A 282 7.71 -17.50 -12.31
N LEU A 283 6.43 -17.64 -12.69
CA LEU A 283 5.28 -17.31 -11.86
C LEU A 283 4.61 -18.57 -11.34
N VAL A 284 4.59 -18.76 -10.04
CA VAL A 284 3.85 -19.85 -9.38
C VAL A 284 2.63 -19.25 -8.67
N VAL A 285 1.42 -19.65 -9.10
CA VAL A 285 0.18 -19.19 -8.48
C VAL A 285 -0.50 -20.34 -7.76
N GLY A 286 -0.69 -20.19 -6.44
CA GLY A 286 -1.32 -21.18 -5.61
C GLY A 286 -2.80 -20.89 -5.34
N GLY A 287 -3.62 -21.93 -5.45
CA GLY A 287 -5.01 -21.97 -5.03
C GLY A 287 -5.27 -23.14 -4.09
N LYS A 288 -6.40 -23.13 -3.39
CA LYS A 288 -6.85 -24.28 -2.61
C LYS A 288 -7.44 -25.34 -3.55
N THR A 289 -8.21 -24.88 -4.52
CA THR A 289 -8.84 -25.67 -5.58
C THR A 289 -8.61 -25.00 -6.94
N PRO A 290 -8.86 -25.64 -8.08
CA PRO A 290 -8.75 -25.01 -9.40
C PRO A 290 -9.54 -23.72 -9.54
N ASP A 291 -10.72 -23.63 -8.93
CA ASP A 291 -11.54 -22.41 -8.94
C ASP A 291 -10.88 -21.20 -8.27
N ASP A 292 -9.91 -21.43 -7.38
CA ASP A 292 -9.17 -20.34 -6.72
C ASP A 292 -8.17 -19.65 -7.66
N LEU A 293 -7.86 -20.27 -8.79
CA LEU A 293 -7.01 -19.72 -9.85
C LEU A 293 -7.83 -18.77 -10.76
N TYR A 294 -8.52 -17.80 -10.17
CA TYR A 294 -9.52 -16.95 -10.82
C TYR A 294 -9.03 -16.14 -12.02
N ASP A 295 -7.71 -15.91 -12.13
CA ASP A 295 -7.08 -15.15 -13.23
C ASP A 295 -6.29 -16.06 -14.20
N HIS A 296 -6.48 -17.38 -14.11
CA HIS A 296 -5.74 -18.40 -14.84
C HIS A 296 -5.66 -18.14 -16.36
N GLN A 297 -6.81 -17.86 -16.98
CA GLN A 297 -6.87 -17.66 -18.44
C GLN A 297 -6.10 -16.40 -18.88
N ALA A 298 -6.17 -15.32 -18.10
CA ALA A 298 -5.42 -14.10 -18.39
C ALA A 298 -3.89 -14.32 -18.26
N LEU A 299 -3.48 -15.10 -17.27
CA LEU A 299 -2.07 -15.44 -17.06
C LEU A 299 -1.52 -16.39 -18.14
N LEU A 300 -2.32 -17.35 -18.60
CA LEU A 300 -1.96 -18.19 -19.75
C LEU A 300 -1.75 -17.36 -21.01
N LYS A 301 -2.67 -16.42 -21.28
CA LYS A 301 -2.54 -15.50 -22.41
C LYS A 301 -1.29 -14.64 -22.30
N LEU A 302 -1.00 -14.10 -21.13
CA LEU A 302 0.22 -13.30 -20.90
C LEU A 302 1.49 -14.13 -21.13
N ALA A 303 1.54 -15.36 -20.62
CA ALA A 303 2.68 -16.25 -20.79
C ALA A 303 2.91 -16.68 -22.27
N ALA A 304 1.84 -16.76 -23.05
CA ALA A 304 1.91 -17.06 -24.48
C ALA A 304 2.30 -15.86 -25.36
N THR A 305 2.34 -14.64 -24.81
CA THR A 305 2.66 -13.41 -25.54
C THR A 305 4.16 -13.07 -25.39
N ALA A 306 4.87 -12.91 -26.50
CA ALA A 306 6.28 -12.52 -26.47
C ALA A 306 6.48 -11.08 -25.95
N PRO A 307 7.66 -10.74 -25.39
CA PRO A 307 8.02 -9.36 -25.07
C PRO A 307 8.01 -8.46 -26.31
N GLU A 308 7.72 -7.16 -26.11
CA GLU A 308 7.65 -6.17 -27.20
C GLU A 308 9.03 -5.81 -27.74
N GLU A 309 10.06 -5.77 -26.88
CA GLU A 309 11.45 -5.61 -27.30
C GLU A 309 12.08 -6.99 -27.57
N ALA A 310 13.04 -7.04 -28.49
CA ALA A 310 13.68 -8.30 -28.88
C ALA A 310 14.34 -8.99 -27.68
N TRP A 311 13.79 -10.12 -27.27
CA TRP A 311 14.36 -10.99 -26.26
C TRP A 311 15.65 -11.63 -26.79
N SER A 312 16.80 -11.34 -26.15
CA SER A 312 18.12 -11.80 -26.57
C SER A 312 18.57 -13.14 -25.98
N ALA A 313 17.74 -13.80 -25.18
CA ALA A 313 18.06 -15.15 -24.73
C ALA A 313 17.93 -16.16 -25.86
N ALA A 314 18.71 -17.24 -25.81
CA ALA A 314 18.69 -18.31 -26.79
C ALA A 314 17.27 -18.69 -27.19
N GLN A 315 16.98 -18.78 -28.45
CA GLN A 315 15.67 -18.80 -29.11
C GLN A 315 14.63 -19.83 -28.63
N ASP A 316 14.92 -20.62 -27.58
CA ASP A 316 14.07 -21.71 -27.07
C ASP A 316 13.54 -21.49 -25.65
N GLU A 317 13.92 -20.43 -24.89
CA GLU A 317 13.42 -20.21 -23.54
C GLU A 317 12.26 -19.20 -23.53
N GLN A 318 11.09 -19.64 -23.02
CA GLN A 318 9.98 -18.73 -22.71
C GLN A 318 10.43 -17.70 -21.66
N TRP A 319 10.21 -16.41 -21.92
CA TRP A 319 10.49 -15.34 -20.96
C TRP A 319 9.67 -15.49 -19.66
N LEU A 320 8.45 -16.07 -19.76
CA LEU A 320 7.56 -16.31 -18.64
C LEU A 320 7.11 -17.78 -18.58
N ARG A 321 7.54 -18.48 -17.53
CA ARG A 321 7.01 -19.80 -17.17
C ARG A 321 5.90 -19.63 -16.15
N TYR A 322 4.64 -19.82 -16.54
CA TYR A 322 3.49 -19.80 -15.63
C TYR A 322 3.19 -21.20 -15.12
N VAL A 323 3.15 -21.37 -13.79
CA VAL A 323 2.91 -22.65 -13.11
C VAL A 323 1.76 -22.50 -12.11
N PRO A 324 0.52 -22.83 -12.51
CA PRO A 324 -0.61 -22.89 -11.60
C PRO A 324 -0.50 -24.16 -10.72
N THR A 325 -0.78 -24.03 -9.44
CA THR A 325 -0.77 -25.16 -8.48
C THR A 325 -1.95 -25.09 -7.52
N VAL A 326 -2.49 -26.24 -7.12
CA VAL A 326 -3.63 -26.32 -6.20
C VAL A 326 -3.34 -27.29 -5.07
N GLU A 327 -3.86 -27.02 -3.86
CA GLU A 327 -3.68 -27.92 -2.73
C GLU A 327 -4.57 -29.17 -2.84
N ILE A 328 -5.75 -29.03 -3.45
CA ILE A 328 -6.73 -30.09 -3.67
C ILE A 328 -6.96 -30.24 -5.18
N GLY A 329 -6.38 -31.28 -5.76
CA GLY A 329 -6.27 -31.47 -7.21
C GLY A 329 -7.29 -32.39 -7.85
N TRP A 330 -8.52 -32.53 -7.33
CA TRP A 330 -9.54 -33.36 -7.97
C TRP A 330 -9.89 -32.82 -9.36
N GLY A 331 -9.63 -33.60 -10.42
CA GLY A 331 -9.85 -33.20 -11.81
C GLY A 331 -8.90 -32.10 -12.32
N TRP A 332 -7.75 -31.92 -11.67
CA TRP A 332 -6.72 -30.98 -12.04
C TRP A 332 -5.51 -31.68 -12.65
N ASP A 333 -5.16 -31.34 -13.88
CA ASP A 333 -4.02 -31.94 -14.62
C ASP A 333 -2.68 -31.23 -14.38
N GLY A 334 -2.66 -30.14 -13.59
CA GLY A 334 -1.49 -29.34 -13.27
C GLY A 334 -0.80 -29.76 -11.97
N GLU A 335 0.08 -28.87 -11.49
CA GLU A 335 0.82 -29.08 -10.23
C GLU A 335 -0.11 -29.17 -9.03
N VAL A 336 0.21 -30.10 -8.11
CA VAL A 336 -0.50 -30.26 -6.82
C VAL A 336 0.44 -29.98 -5.67
N GLY A 337 -0.02 -29.13 -4.74
CA GLY A 337 0.71 -28.71 -3.54
C GLY A 337 0.65 -27.22 -3.31
N ARG A 338 1.31 -26.77 -2.24
CA ARG A 338 1.44 -25.35 -1.95
C ARG A 338 2.41 -24.70 -2.92
N ALA A 339 2.14 -23.45 -3.30
CA ALA A 339 2.94 -22.71 -4.29
C ALA A 339 4.45 -22.72 -4.01
N VAL A 340 4.88 -22.55 -2.76
CA VAL A 340 6.31 -22.59 -2.41
C VAL A 340 6.92 -23.97 -2.64
N HIS A 341 6.21 -25.06 -2.31
CA HIS A 341 6.74 -26.41 -2.52
C HIS A 341 6.83 -26.75 -4.01
N THR A 342 5.86 -26.28 -4.80
CA THR A 342 5.93 -26.37 -6.26
C THR A 342 7.13 -25.59 -6.78
N ALA A 343 7.33 -24.33 -6.34
CA ALA A 343 8.50 -23.53 -6.73
C ALA A 343 9.82 -24.24 -6.42
N LEU A 344 9.96 -24.85 -5.24
CA LEU A 344 11.17 -25.58 -4.83
C LEU A 344 11.40 -26.86 -5.65
N ARG A 345 10.35 -27.52 -6.15
CA ARG A 345 10.50 -28.65 -7.09
C ARG A 345 10.97 -28.23 -8.47
N LEU A 346 10.72 -26.97 -8.89
CA LEU A 346 11.12 -26.47 -10.20
C LEU A 346 12.62 -26.16 -10.30
N GLY A 347 13.33 -26.06 -9.19
CA GLY A 347 14.78 -25.84 -9.17
C GLY A 347 15.29 -25.05 -7.96
N SER A 348 16.58 -24.70 -8.01
CA SER A 348 17.21 -23.83 -7.03
C SER A 348 16.95 -22.34 -7.35
N TRP A 349 16.70 -21.55 -6.32
CA TRP A 349 16.40 -20.12 -6.41
C TRP A 349 17.39 -19.24 -5.64
N ALA A 350 18.54 -19.80 -5.23
CA ALA A 350 19.54 -19.08 -4.44
C ALA A 350 20.11 -17.84 -5.14
N ASP A 351 20.13 -17.82 -6.48
CA ASP A 351 20.61 -16.74 -7.34
C ASP A 351 19.47 -15.82 -7.88
N ALA A 352 18.21 -16.15 -7.62
CA ALA A 352 17.06 -15.42 -8.13
C ALA A 352 16.66 -14.26 -7.19
N ASP A 353 16.00 -13.25 -7.78
CA ASP A 353 15.19 -12.31 -7.01
C ASP A 353 13.78 -12.89 -6.86
N ILE A 354 13.19 -12.76 -5.68
CA ILE A 354 11.93 -13.43 -5.35
C ILE A 354 10.91 -12.41 -4.84
N LEU A 355 9.71 -12.43 -5.41
CA LEU A 355 8.59 -11.63 -4.96
C LEU A 355 7.47 -12.54 -4.50
N VAL A 356 6.95 -12.29 -3.29
CA VAL A 356 5.90 -13.11 -2.68
C VAL A 356 4.71 -12.25 -2.31
N CYS A 357 3.53 -12.55 -2.88
CA CYS A 357 2.30 -11.83 -2.62
C CYS A 357 1.15 -12.78 -2.28
N GLY A 358 0.51 -12.55 -1.14
CA GLY A 358 -0.60 -13.38 -0.68
C GLY A 358 -1.03 -13.06 0.73
N SER A 359 -1.77 -13.96 1.36
CA SER A 359 -2.15 -13.78 2.76
C SER A 359 -0.90 -13.75 3.68
N PRO A 360 -0.97 -13.04 4.83
CA PRO A 360 0.15 -13.01 5.77
C PRO A 360 0.66 -14.38 6.19
N ALA A 361 -0.24 -15.36 6.34
CA ALA A 361 0.14 -16.74 6.69
C ALA A 361 0.91 -17.42 5.55
N MET A 362 0.44 -17.29 4.31
CA MET A 362 1.12 -17.81 3.13
C MET A 362 2.50 -17.16 2.96
N THR A 363 2.58 -15.83 3.05
CA THR A 363 3.83 -15.09 2.90
C THR A 363 4.87 -15.54 3.93
N ARG A 364 4.51 -15.60 5.21
CA ARG A 364 5.43 -16.12 6.27
C ARG A 364 5.90 -17.52 6.00
N SER A 365 5.00 -18.46 5.69
CA SER A 365 5.38 -19.86 5.42
C SER A 365 6.26 -19.99 4.18
N THR A 366 6.03 -19.17 3.16
CA THR A 366 6.84 -19.11 1.93
C THR A 366 8.24 -18.60 2.22
N ILE A 367 8.39 -17.50 2.97
CA ILE A 367 9.70 -16.97 3.37
C ILE A 367 10.49 -18.03 4.15
N THR A 368 9.86 -18.66 5.15
CA THR A 368 10.50 -19.70 5.95
C THR A 368 11.01 -20.86 5.08
N ALA A 369 10.20 -21.35 4.15
CA ALA A 369 10.57 -22.48 3.28
C ALA A 369 11.70 -22.09 2.29
N LEU A 370 11.64 -20.91 1.69
CA LEU A 370 12.68 -20.41 0.79
C LEU A 370 14.02 -20.20 1.52
N THR A 371 13.98 -19.59 2.70
CA THR A 371 15.19 -19.39 3.53
C THR A 371 15.81 -20.74 3.94
N ALA A 372 15.00 -21.71 4.34
CA ALA A 372 15.45 -23.06 4.66
C ALA A 372 16.08 -23.79 3.46
N SER A 373 15.72 -23.40 2.23
CA SER A 373 16.31 -23.95 0.98
C SER A 373 17.57 -23.21 0.51
N GLY A 374 18.09 -22.25 1.29
CA GLY A 374 19.33 -21.52 1.00
C GLY A 374 19.13 -20.18 0.26
N VAL A 375 17.90 -19.69 0.15
CA VAL A 375 17.65 -18.35 -0.40
C VAL A 375 17.99 -17.30 0.65
N ASP A 376 18.77 -16.28 0.24
CA ASP A 376 19.04 -15.11 1.07
C ASP A 376 17.74 -14.33 1.34
N PRO A 377 17.34 -14.13 2.61
CA PRO A 377 16.14 -13.35 2.95
C PRO A 377 16.13 -11.93 2.35
N ALA A 378 17.28 -11.31 2.14
CA ALA A 378 17.39 -9.98 1.52
C ALA A 378 16.93 -9.95 0.05
N ARG A 379 16.82 -11.10 -0.60
CA ARG A 379 16.32 -11.25 -1.97
C ARG A 379 14.84 -11.57 -2.03
N ILE A 380 14.18 -11.79 -0.90
CA ILE A 380 12.75 -12.08 -0.83
C ILE A 380 12.01 -10.78 -0.54
N LEU A 381 11.37 -10.24 -1.55
CA LEU A 381 10.54 -9.05 -1.44
C LEU A 381 9.09 -9.46 -1.27
N THR A 382 8.38 -8.78 -0.39
CA THR A 382 6.97 -9.04 -0.14
C THR A 382 6.15 -7.77 -0.24
N GLU A 383 4.89 -7.90 -0.63
CA GLU A 383 3.94 -6.81 -0.45
C GLU A 383 3.65 -6.68 1.05
N SER A 384 4.06 -5.58 1.63
CA SER A 384 3.73 -5.26 3.02
C SER A 384 2.42 -4.51 3.06
N TYR A 385 1.36 -5.15 3.54
CA TYR A 385 0.10 -4.48 3.91
C TYR A 385 0.19 -3.85 5.30
N ASP A 386 1.30 -4.05 6.00
CA ASP A 386 1.59 -3.39 7.27
C ASP A 386 2.19 -2.01 6.99
N HIS A 387 1.30 -1.06 6.75
CA HIS A 387 1.65 0.33 6.45
C HIS A 387 2.07 1.13 7.69
N SER A 388 2.30 0.47 8.81
CA SER A 388 2.90 1.07 10.00
C SER A 388 4.39 1.38 9.81
N LEU A 389 5.04 0.70 8.87
CA LEU A 389 6.44 0.89 8.53
C LEU A 389 6.54 1.45 7.10
N TYR A 390 6.46 2.76 6.95
CA TYR A 390 6.78 3.43 5.70
C TYR A 390 8.29 3.30 5.41
N PRO A 391 8.73 2.61 4.35
CA PRO A 391 10.14 2.65 3.97
C PRO A 391 10.53 4.05 3.50
N PRO A 392 11.80 4.47 3.66
CA PRO A 392 12.25 5.77 3.21
C PRO A 392 12.05 5.94 1.70
N LEU A 393 11.61 7.13 1.29
CA LEU A 393 11.49 7.51 -0.12
C LEU A 393 12.89 7.71 -0.71
N SER A 394 13.40 6.74 -1.44
CA SER A 394 14.28 7.05 -2.57
C SER A 394 13.36 7.45 -3.73
N ALA A 395 13.34 8.73 -4.06
CA ALA A 395 12.62 9.20 -5.23
C ALA A 395 13.25 8.60 -6.49
N PRO A 396 12.52 7.87 -7.36
CA PRO A 396 12.93 7.76 -8.73
C PRO A 396 12.71 9.13 -9.38
N ALA A 397 13.65 9.57 -10.21
CA ALA A 397 13.45 10.70 -11.11
C ALA A 397 12.22 10.35 -11.98
N GLY A 398 11.08 10.97 -11.66
CA GLY A 398 9.85 10.79 -12.43
C GLY A 398 10.01 11.41 -13.82
N PRO A 399 9.36 10.86 -14.85
CA PRO A 399 9.22 11.54 -16.12
C PRO A 399 8.52 12.88 -15.88
N THR A 400 9.00 13.90 -16.58
CA THR A 400 8.45 15.27 -16.57
C THR A 400 6.93 15.27 -16.67
N PRO A 401 6.20 16.07 -15.88
CA PRO A 401 4.76 16.17 -16.00
C PRO A 401 4.37 16.58 -17.42
N ARG A 402 3.51 15.82 -18.07
CA ARG A 402 2.87 16.29 -19.30
C ARG A 402 1.94 17.44 -18.93
N ASP A 403 2.04 18.52 -19.70
CA ASP A 403 1.20 19.70 -19.56
C ASP A 403 -0.29 19.31 -19.54
N PRO A 404 -1.03 19.64 -18.48
CA PRO A 404 -2.46 19.31 -18.37
C PRO A 404 -3.33 19.98 -19.44
N THR A 405 -2.79 20.94 -20.22
CA THR A 405 -3.53 21.65 -21.27
C THR A 405 -3.61 20.91 -22.61
N THR A 406 -2.94 19.77 -22.77
CA THR A 406 -2.92 19.00 -24.05
C THR A 406 -3.98 17.92 -24.14
N TRP A 407 -4.89 17.83 -23.18
CA TRP A 407 -6.00 16.87 -23.26
C TRP A 407 -7.19 17.48 -24.03
N THR A 408 -7.13 17.43 -25.37
CA THR A 408 -8.31 17.64 -26.22
C THR A 408 -9.14 16.38 -26.19
N GLY A 409 -10.27 16.45 -25.51
CA GLY A 409 -11.24 15.36 -25.45
C GLY A 409 -11.65 14.91 -26.85
N VAL A 410 -11.56 13.63 -27.09
CA VAL A 410 -12.32 12.99 -28.16
C VAL A 410 -13.71 12.72 -27.59
N ARG A 411 -14.72 13.29 -28.24
CA ARG A 411 -16.14 13.12 -27.96
C ARG A 411 -16.57 11.67 -28.14
#